data_ec0a9ad11b1f4373fd73bc0b3371e1a5
#
_entry.id   ec0a9ad11b1f4373fd73bc0b3371e1a5
#
_cell.length_a   1.000
_cell.length_b   1.000
_cell.length_c   1.000
_cell.angle_alpha   90.00
_cell.angle_beta   90.00
_cell.angle_gamma   90.00
#
_symmetry.space_group_name_H-M   'P 1'
#
loop_
_entity.id
_entity.type
_entity.pdbx_description
1 polymer ?
#
loop_
_entity_poly.entity_id
_entity_poly.type
_entity_poly.pdbx_seq_one_letter_code
_entity_poly.pdbx_strand_id
1 'polypeptide(L)'
;MPFLSAGAAPRTLPPARVFIASDSTAQDYKPDKYPLSGWGSMIRCAFGPEVTVVNRAIGGRSTKSFMAEGRLDAIARDLRPGDTLLIQFGHNDANQAKAERYTPIPDYEDNLKRFIAVARDAGARPVLLTPVTRRAFKDGHVVSSFPTYSAAARRVAAQQHVPLIDLAALSERWIDRQGLEGSRVYYLHYAKGEGLPGYTDAVDDDTHFSELGARRIADLVAGGLAKTDLPIARHIVKNRPALTRMTPAGGPACVG
;
A
#
# COMPACT_ATOMS: atom_id res chain seq x y z
N MET A 1 21.79 41.75 31.38
CA MET A 1 21.33 41.63 29.99
C MET A 1 20.95 40.17 29.76
N PRO A 2 19.69 39.83 29.43
CA PRO A 2 19.32 38.46 29.15
C PRO A 2 19.72 38.10 27.70
N PHE A 3 20.45 37.00 27.54
CA PHE A 3 20.75 36.43 26.24
C PHE A 3 19.46 35.83 25.66
N LEU A 4 18.95 36.43 24.59
CA LEU A 4 17.90 35.85 23.76
C LEU A 4 18.49 34.62 23.02
N SER A 5 18.05 33.44 23.41
CA SER A 5 18.32 32.21 22.67
C SER A 5 17.59 32.33 21.33
N ALA A 6 18.37 32.46 20.25
CA ALA A 6 17.83 32.38 18.92
C ALA A 6 17.33 30.93 18.67
N GLY A 7 16.02 30.75 18.65
CA GLY A 7 15.41 29.50 18.28
C GLY A 7 15.86 29.09 16.86
N ALA A 8 16.48 27.93 16.71
CA ALA A 8 16.84 27.41 15.41
C ALA A 8 15.59 27.28 14.54
N ALA A 9 15.62 27.88 13.34
CA ALA A 9 14.55 27.75 12.36
C ALA A 9 14.27 26.26 12.08
N PRO A 10 13.01 25.86 11.88
CA PRO A 10 12.68 24.48 11.57
C PRO A 10 13.43 24.05 10.30
N ARG A 11 14.27 23.01 10.42
CA ARG A 11 14.98 22.44 9.26
C ARG A 11 13.96 21.83 8.32
N THR A 12 13.73 22.47 7.16
CA THR A 12 12.93 21.86 6.09
C THR A 12 13.65 20.63 5.56
N LEU A 13 12.94 19.52 5.44
CA LEU A 13 13.47 18.30 4.82
C LEU A 13 13.57 18.51 3.29
N PRO A 14 14.57 17.90 2.62
CA PRO A 14 14.69 18.01 1.18
C PRO A 14 13.50 17.30 0.48
N PRO A 15 13.11 17.74 -0.74
CA PRO A 15 12.10 17.03 -1.52
C PRO A 15 12.43 15.55 -1.69
N ALA A 16 11.41 14.69 -1.57
CA ALA A 16 11.55 13.25 -1.72
C ALA A 16 10.41 12.69 -2.57
N ARG A 17 10.64 11.54 -3.21
CA ARG A 17 9.60 10.85 -3.99
C ARG A 17 9.44 9.42 -3.52
N VAL A 18 8.18 8.96 -3.50
CA VAL A 18 7.79 7.58 -3.19
C VAL A 18 7.03 7.03 -4.39
N PHE A 19 7.58 6.00 -5.02
CA PHE A 19 6.89 5.23 -6.06
C PHE A 19 6.21 4.02 -5.46
N ILE A 20 5.06 3.63 -6.02
CA ILE A 20 4.31 2.43 -5.62
C ILE A 20 4.11 1.55 -6.84
N ALA A 21 4.64 0.33 -6.80
CA ALA A 21 4.35 -0.75 -7.73
C ALA A 21 3.46 -1.77 -7.02
N SER A 22 2.19 -1.89 -7.47
CA SER A 22 1.20 -2.73 -6.80
C SER A 22 -0.01 -3.01 -7.68
N ASP A 23 -1.03 -3.61 -7.10
CA ASP A 23 -2.29 -4.02 -7.71
C ASP A 23 -3.50 -3.15 -7.29
N SER A 24 -4.72 -3.71 -7.38
CA SER A 24 -5.97 -3.01 -7.02
C SER A 24 -6.02 -2.54 -5.57
N THR A 25 -5.31 -3.19 -4.66
CA THR A 25 -5.33 -2.82 -3.24
C THR A 25 -4.68 -1.47 -2.95
N ALA A 26 -3.81 -0.99 -3.86
CA ALA A 26 -3.11 0.29 -3.74
C ALA A 26 -3.47 1.31 -4.83
N GLN A 27 -4.28 0.95 -5.83
CA GLN A 27 -4.58 1.77 -7.01
C GLN A 27 -5.24 3.11 -6.63
N ASP A 28 -4.94 4.15 -7.41
CA ASP A 28 -5.71 5.40 -7.44
C ASP A 28 -7.00 5.18 -8.24
N TYR A 29 -8.13 5.22 -7.56
CA TYR A 29 -9.45 5.10 -8.20
C TYR A 29 -10.03 6.48 -8.50
N LYS A 30 -10.83 6.56 -9.57
CA LYS A 30 -11.56 7.77 -9.91
C LYS A 30 -12.70 8.01 -8.91
N PRO A 31 -13.15 9.27 -8.72
CA PRO A 31 -14.22 9.60 -7.76
C PRO A 31 -15.54 8.85 -8.00
N ASP A 32 -15.84 8.48 -9.25
CA ASP A 32 -17.02 7.70 -9.61
C ASP A 32 -17.00 6.25 -9.10
N LYS A 33 -15.85 5.78 -8.60
CA LYS A 33 -15.68 4.46 -7.97
C LYS A 33 -15.81 4.50 -6.44
N TYR A 34 -16.02 5.68 -5.86
CA TYR A 34 -16.23 5.77 -4.40
C TYR A 34 -17.34 4.81 -3.96
N PRO A 35 -17.17 4.07 -2.86
CA PRO A 35 -16.12 4.17 -1.83
C PRO A 35 -14.87 3.32 -2.10
N LEU A 36 -14.76 2.62 -3.22
CA LEU A 36 -13.56 1.84 -3.57
C LEU A 36 -12.32 2.72 -3.57
N SER A 37 -11.34 2.36 -2.76
CA SER A 37 -10.10 3.12 -2.59
C SER A 37 -8.91 2.18 -2.41
N GLY A 38 -7.75 2.60 -2.90
CA GLY A 38 -6.49 1.89 -2.65
C GLY A 38 -5.64 2.62 -1.61
N TRP A 39 -4.87 1.87 -0.82
CA TRP A 39 -4.01 2.44 0.20
C TRP A 39 -2.94 3.38 -0.38
N GLY A 40 -2.53 3.16 -1.64
CA GLY A 40 -1.55 4.00 -2.31
C GLY A 40 -2.02 5.44 -2.53
N SER A 41 -3.33 5.66 -2.71
CA SER A 41 -3.91 7.01 -2.73
C SER A 41 -3.82 7.67 -1.36
N MET A 42 -4.05 6.91 -0.31
CA MET A 42 -4.19 7.43 1.05
C MET A 42 -2.86 7.69 1.74
N ILE A 43 -1.78 7.00 1.33
CA ILE A 43 -0.47 7.12 1.99
C ILE A 43 0.15 8.52 1.86
N ARG A 44 -0.27 9.30 0.87
CA ARG A 44 0.16 10.70 0.73
C ARG A 44 -0.09 11.52 1.98
N CYS A 45 -1.15 11.18 2.73
CA CYS A 45 -1.51 11.84 3.98
C CYS A 45 -0.55 11.53 5.13
N ALA A 46 0.30 10.53 4.97
CA ALA A 46 1.31 10.17 5.97
C ALA A 46 2.61 10.98 5.85
N PHE A 47 2.75 11.75 4.77
CA PHE A 47 3.98 12.51 4.48
C PHE A 47 3.75 14.00 4.59
N GLY A 48 4.83 14.76 4.82
CA GLY A 48 4.85 16.20 4.67
C GLY A 48 4.71 16.65 3.20
N PRO A 49 4.43 17.95 2.97
CA PRO A 49 4.17 18.50 1.63
C PRO A 49 5.37 18.39 0.66
N GLU A 50 6.56 18.13 1.17
CA GLU A 50 7.78 17.96 0.39
C GLU A 50 7.90 16.59 -0.27
N VAL A 51 6.99 15.64 0.04
CA VAL A 51 7.01 14.29 -0.54
C VAL A 51 6.00 14.16 -1.66
N THR A 52 6.48 13.75 -2.83
CA THR A 52 5.61 13.39 -3.96
C THR A 52 5.40 11.88 -3.99
N VAL A 53 4.14 11.44 -3.89
CA VAL A 53 3.75 10.04 -4.08
C VAL A 53 3.38 9.81 -5.54
N VAL A 54 4.12 8.91 -6.21
CA VAL A 54 3.89 8.49 -7.60
C VAL A 54 3.31 7.08 -7.59
N ASN A 55 2.00 6.99 -7.53
CA ASN A 55 1.31 5.71 -7.48
C ASN A 55 1.17 5.11 -8.89
N ARG A 56 1.84 3.99 -9.13
CA ARG A 56 1.81 3.20 -10.37
C ARG A 56 1.01 1.91 -10.22
N ALA A 57 0.31 1.73 -9.11
CA ALA A 57 -0.53 0.56 -8.86
C ALA A 57 -1.69 0.48 -9.85
N ILE A 58 -2.01 -0.72 -10.30
CA ILE A 58 -3.07 -0.99 -11.27
C ILE A 58 -3.81 -2.28 -10.92
N GLY A 59 -5.12 -2.23 -10.92
CA GLY A 59 -5.98 -3.36 -10.57
C GLY A 59 -5.79 -4.58 -11.48
N GLY A 60 -5.85 -5.76 -10.88
CA GLY A 60 -5.75 -7.03 -11.59
C GLY A 60 -4.34 -7.45 -11.99
N ARG A 61 -3.30 -6.68 -11.65
CA ARG A 61 -1.92 -7.01 -12.05
C ARG A 61 -1.22 -7.85 -10.99
N SER A 62 -0.60 -8.93 -11.46
CA SER A 62 0.41 -9.68 -10.75
C SER A 62 1.81 -9.11 -11.06
N THR A 63 2.85 -9.59 -10.39
CA THR A 63 4.23 -9.26 -10.76
C THR A 63 4.51 -9.55 -12.24
N LYS A 64 4.06 -10.73 -12.73
CA LYS A 64 4.19 -11.18 -14.12
C LYS A 64 3.52 -10.22 -15.09
N SER A 65 2.22 -9.96 -14.93
CA SER A 65 1.46 -9.12 -15.88
C SER A 65 1.85 -7.66 -15.81
N PHE A 66 2.23 -7.14 -14.62
CA PHE A 66 2.74 -5.79 -14.46
C PHE A 66 4.03 -5.55 -15.29
N MET A 67 4.95 -6.51 -15.27
CA MET A 67 6.17 -6.45 -16.09
C MET A 67 5.86 -6.64 -17.58
N ALA A 68 5.03 -7.61 -17.92
CA ALA A 68 4.69 -7.89 -19.32
C ALA A 68 4.03 -6.70 -20.05
N GLU A 69 3.35 -5.83 -19.30
CA GLU A 69 2.77 -4.58 -19.80
C GLU A 69 3.79 -3.42 -19.87
N GLY A 70 5.07 -3.64 -19.62
CA GLY A 70 6.12 -2.61 -19.61
C GLY A 70 6.00 -1.60 -18.47
N ARG A 71 5.22 -1.90 -17.42
CA ARG A 71 4.98 -0.96 -16.30
C ARG A 71 6.18 -0.81 -15.39
N LEU A 72 6.94 -1.90 -15.19
CA LEU A 72 8.20 -1.83 -14.45
C LEU A 72 9.23 -0.99 -15.21
N ASP A 73 9.30 -1.12 -16.55
CA ASP A 73 10.19 -0.31 -17.38
C ASP A 73 9.80 1.18 -17.35
N ALA A 74 8.50 1.48 -17.27
CA ALA A 74 8.04 2.85 -17.09
C ALA A 74 8.49 3.43 -15.73
N ILE A 75 8.43 2.64 -14.65
CA ILE A 75 8.97 3.03 -13.34
C ILE A 75 10.48 3.24 -13.44
N ALA A 76 11.23 2.33 -14.09
CA ALA A 76 12.68 2.44 -14.26
C ALA A 76 13.11 3.75 -14.92
N ARG A 77 12.37 4.20 -15.95
CA ARG A 77 12.66 5.49 -16.63
C ARG A 77 12.40 6.71 -15.75
N ASP A 78 11.48 6.62 -14.80
CA ASP A 78 11.08 7.75 -13.96
C ASP A 78 11.85 7.83 -12.64
N LEU A 79 12.40 6.71 -12.16
CA LEU A 79 13.15 6.65 -10.90
C LEU A 79 14.45 7.46 -10.99
N ARG A 80 14.82 8.06 -9.87
CA ARG A 80 16.06 8.83 -9.69
C ARG A 80 16.77 8.43 -8.40
N PRO A 81 18.06 8.70 -8.29
CA PRO A 81 18.79 8.47 -7.04
C PRO A 81 18.11 9.14 -5.85
N GLY A 82 17.94 8.35 -4.77
CA GLY A 82 17.30 8.79 -3.53
C GLY A 82 15.80 8.54 -3.45
N ASP A 83 15.12 8.22 -4.55
CA ASP A 83 13.70 7.81 -4.53
C ASP A 83 13.48 6.54 -3.69
N THR A 84 12.26 6.30 -3.26
CA THR A 84 11.86 5.06 -2.60
C THR A 84 10.82 4.33 -3.47
N LEU A 85 11.03 3.03 -3.73
CA LEU A 85 10.07 2.18 -4.44
C LEU A 85 9.44 1.18 -3.47
N LEU A 86 8.14 1.33 -3.20
CA LEU A 86 7.32 0.38 -2.46
C LEU A 86 6.80 -0.68 -3.43
N ILE A 87 7.01 -1.96 -3.11
CA ILE A 87 6.66 -3.09 -3.98
C ILE A 87 5.73 -4.01 -3.20
N GLN A 88 4.45 -4.11 -3.62
CA GLN A 88 3.45 -4.99 -3.02
C GLN A 88 2.64 -5.71 -4.08
N PHE A 89 2.75 -7.03 -4.13
CA PHE A 89 1.99 -7.92 -5.01
C PHE A 89 1.66 -9.22 -4.28
N GLY A 90 0.83 -10.07 -4.90
CA GLY A 90 0.50 -11.40 -4.41
C GLY A 90 -0.95 -11.81 -4.64
N HIS A 91 -1.91 -10.87 -4.59
CA HIS A 91 -3.33 -11.16 -4.78
C HIS A 91 -3.63 -11.80 -6.15
N ASN A 92 -3.05 -11.23 -7.20
CA ASN A 92 -3.23 -11.69 -8.56
C ASN A 92 -2.24 -12.81 -8.92
N ASP A 93 -1.04 -12.77 -8.34
CA ASP A 93 -0.04 -13.83 -8.49
C ASP A 93 -0.57 -15.18 -7.98
N ALA A 94 -1.33 -15.18 -6.88
CA ALA A 94 -1.93 -16.37 -6.30
C ALA A 94 -3.15 -16.91 -7.05
N ASN A 95 -3.67 -16.19 -8.04
CA ASN A 95 -4.92 -16.54 -8.72
C ASN A 95 -4.70 -17.57 -9.84
N GLN A 96 -4.68 -18.85 -9.47
CA GLN A 96 -4.49 -19.96 -10.40
C GLN A 96 -5.57 -20.06 -11.49
N ALA A 97 -6.78 -19.53 -11.26
CA ALA A 97 -7.84 -19.54 -12.25
C ALA A 97 -7.62 -18.55 -13.41
N LYS A 98 -6.59 -17.71 -13.34
CA LYS A 98 -6.27 -16.67 -14.32
C LYS A 98 -4.82 -16.82 -14.77
N ALA A 99 -4.60 -17.69 -15.77
CA ALA A 99 -3.26 -18.06 -16.25
C ALA A 99 -2.41 -16.85 -16.70
N GLU A 100 -3.04 -15.79 -17.21
CA GLU A 100 -2.37 -14.58 -17.67
C GLU A 100 -1.69 -13.78 -16.53
N ARG A 101 -2.13 -14.00 -15.29
CA ARG A 101 -1.57 -13.33 -14.11
C ARG A 101 -1.02 -14.27 -13.05
N TYR A 102 -1.44 -15.55 -13.05
CA TYR A 102 -0.89 -16.52 -12.13
C TYR A 102 0.63 -16.59 -12.23
N THR A 103 1.29 -16.53 -11.08
CA THR A 103 2.75 -16.54 -10.96
C THR A 103 3.15 -17.56 -9.90
N PRO A 104 3.71 -18.71 -10.27
CA PRO A 104 4.24 -19.69 -9.30
C PRO A 104 5.26 -19.05 -8.36
N ILE A 105 5.44 -19.64 -7.16
CA ILE A 105 6.31 -19.06 -6.14
C ILE A 105 7.74 -18.77 -6.63
N PRO A 106 8.43 -19.68 -7.35
CA PRO A 106 9.77 -19.40 -7.86
C PRO A 106 9.80 -18.17 -8.77
N ASP A 107 8.84 -18.07 -9.71
CA ASP A 107 8.74 -16.95 -10.64
C ASP A 107 8.38 -15.63 -9.90
N TYR A 108 7.52 -15.72 -8.88
CA TYR A 108 7.17 -14.57 -8.04
C TYR A 108 8.40 -14.04 -7.29
N GLU A 109 9.22 -14.92 -6.72
CA GLU A 109 10.48 -14.54 -6.07
C GLU A 109 11.45 -13.87 -7.05
N ASP A 110 11.62 -14.43 -8.23
CA ASP A 110 12.49 -13.87 -9.27
C ASP A 110 11.96 -12.52 -9.79
N ASN A 111 10.65 -12.40 -9.93
CA ASN A 111 10.04 -11.13 -10.29
C ASN A 111 10.29 -10.06 -9.21
N LEU A 112 10.11 -10.37 -7.92
CA LEU A 112 10.43 -9.43 -6.84
C LEU A 112 11.90 -8.99 -6.88
N LYS A 113 12.84 -9.91 -7.16
CA LYS A 113 14.27 -9.56 -7.32
C LYS A 113 14.48 -8.58 -8.48
N ARG A 114 13.73 -8.72 -9.59
CA ARG A 114 13.79 -7.77 -10.73
C ARG A 114 13.30 -6.39 -10.34
N PHE A 115 12.19 -6.26 -9.59
CA PHE A 115 11.73 -4.96 -9.06
C PHE A 115 12.81 -4.31 -8.16
N ILE A 116 13.46 -5.10 -7.31
CA ILE A 116 14.55 -4.63 -6.45
C ILE A 116 15.75 -4.14 -7.28
N ALA A 117 16.15 -4.91 -8.31
CA ALA A 117 17.26 -4.57 -9.18
C ALA A 117 17.00 -3.24 -9.90
N VAL A 118 15.82 -3.08 -10.51
CA VAL A 118 15.41 -1.82 -11.17
C VAL A 118 15.54 -0.61 -10.25
N ALA A 119 15.09 -0.74 -9.00
CA ALA A 119 15.24 0.36 -8.05
C ALA A 119 16.71 0.66 -7.74
N ARG A 120 17.53 -0.36 -7.51
CA ARG A 120 18.96 -0.21 -7.22
C ARG A 120 19.75 0.38 -8.38
N ASP A 121 19.47 -0.07 -9.60
CA ASP A 121 20.12 0.42 -10.82
C ASP A 121 19.85 1.92 -11.04
N ALA A 122 18.67 2.40 -10.61
CA ALA A 122 18.33 3.82 -10.62
C ALA A 122 18.86 4.60 -9.39
N GLY A 123 19.60 3.95 -8.48
CA GLY A 123 20.03 4.57 -7.22
C GLY A 123 18.88 4.82 -6.24
N ALA A 124 17.71 4.22 -6.47
CA ALA A 124 16.56 4.29 -5.59
C ALA A 124 16.60 3.19 -4.51
N ARG A 125 15.75 3.30 -3.52
CA ARG A 125 15.68 2.43 -2.35
C ARG A 125 14.44 1.56 -2.40
N PRO A 126 14.57 0.23 -2.69
CA PRO A 126 13.44 -0.67 -2.69
C PRO A 126 12.99 -1.02 -1.27
N VAL A 127 11.68 -1.16 -1.09
CA VAL A 127 11.03 -1.68 0.12
C VAL A 127 10.01 -2.72 -0.33
N LEU A 128 10.14 -3.95 0.16
CA LEU A 128 9.14 -4.99 -0.07
C LEU A 128 8.02 -4.89 0.97
N LEU A 129 6.79 -5.15 0.51
CA LEU A 129 5.63 -5.34 1.35
C LEU A 129 5.04 -6.73 1.07
N THR A 130 4.70 -7.49 2.12
CA THR A 130 3.91 -8.70 1.94
C THR A 130 2.49 -8.36 1.46
N PRO A 131 1.79 -9.25 0.72
CA PRO A 131 0.41 -9.01 0.30
C PRO A 131 -0.47 -8.66 1.51
N VAL A 132 -1.27 -7.58 1.40
CA VAL A 132 -2.22 -7.22 2.44
C VAL A 132 -3.29 -8.31 2.59
N THR A 133 -3.82 -8.52 3.81
CA THR A 133 -4.81 -9.57 4.03
C THR A 133 -6.18 -9.21 3.44
N ARG A 134 -6.95 -10.24 3.07
CA ARG A 134 -8.39 -10.12 2.84
C ARG A 134 -9.14 -10.21 4.18
N ARG A 135 -10.41 -9.86 4.17
CA ARG A 135 -11.31 -10.12 5.27
C ARG A 135 -11.76 -11.60 5.21
N ALA A 136 -10.91 -12.51 5.68
CA ALA A 136 -11.16 -13.94 5.69
C ALA A 136 -11.11 -14.44 7.14
N PHE A 137 -12.23 -14.96 7.65
CA PHE A 137 -12.37 -15.44 9.02
C PHE A 137 -12.68 -16.94 9.04
N LYS A 138 -12.11 -17.62 10.02
CA LYS A 138 -12.46 -18.98 10.40
C LYS A 138 -12.47 -19.08 11.92
N ASP A 139 -13.52 -19.66 12.46
CA ASP A 139 -13.69 -19.84 13.91
C ASP A 139 -13.53 -18.54 14.73
N GLY A 140 -13.98 -17.41 14.16
CA GLY A 140 -13.93 -16.08 14.80
C GLY A 140 -12.60 -15.34 14.63
N HIS A 141 -11.59 -15.93 14.02
CA HIS A 141 -10.26 -15.35 13.81
C HIS A 141 -9.91 -15.17 12.34
N VAL A 142 -9.10 -14.16 12.05
CA VAL A 142 -8.59 -13.93 10.69
C VAL A 142 -7.66 -15.07 10.29
N VAL A 143 -7.85 -15.57 9.08
CA VAL A 143 -6.94 -16.53 8.45
C VAL A 143 -6.09 -15.85 7.39
N SER A 144 -4.81 -16.25 7.30
CA SER A 144 -3.90 -15.69 6.31
C SER A 144 -4.37 -15.99 4.88
N SER A 145 -4.53 -14.94 4.07
CA SER A 145 -5.05 -15.07 2.71
C SER A 145 -4.00 -15.58 1.71
N PHE A 146 -2.73 -15.22 1.92
CA PHE A 146 -1.63 -15.52 0.99
C PHE A 146 -0.36 -15.99 1.72
N PRO A 147 -0.40 -17.06 2.55
CA PRO A 147 0.70 -17.43 3.42
C PRO A 147 1.98 -17.77 2.66
N THR A 148 1.88 -18.47 1.51
CA THR A 148 3.03 -18.88 0.70
C THR A 148 3.69 -17.68 -0.01
N TYR A 149 2.90 -16.73 -0.52
CA TYR A 149 3.41 -15.51 -1.16
C TYR A 149 4.01 -14.55 -0.12
N SER A 150 3.40 -14.43 1.05
CA SER A 150 3.95 -13.66 2.16
C SER A 150 5.29 -14.24 2.64
N ALA A 151 5.39 -15.57 2.74
CA ALA A 151 6.65 -16.23 3.09
C ALA A 151 7.73 -16.02 2.02
N ALA A 152 7.35 -16.07 0.72
CA ALA A 152 8.26 -15.80 -0.38
C ALA A 152 8.79 -14.35 -0.34
N ALA A 153 7.92 -13.35 -0.14
CA ALA A 153 8.33 -11.96 -0.02
C ALA A 153 9.29 -11.74 1.16
N ARG A 154 9.05 -12.39 2.31
CA ARG A 154 9.96 -12.33 3.47
C ARG A 154 11.34 -12.94 3.14
N ARG A 155 11.36 -14.09 2.45
CA ARG A 155 12.63 -14.72 2.02
C ARG A 155 13.41 -13.81 1.07
N VAL A 156 12.75 -13.26 0.06
CA VAL A 156 13.41 -12.37 -0.91
C VAL A 156 13.94 -11.12 -0.21
N ALA A 157 13.17 -10.51 0.70
CA ALA A 157 13.63 -9.34 1.46
C ALA A 157 14.91 -9.64 2.25
N ALA A 158 14.94 -10.78 2.95
CA ALA A 158 16.11 -11.22 3.72
C ALA A 158 17.32 -11.51 2.80
N GLN A 159 17.13 -12.28 1.73
CA GLN A 159 18.19 -12.64 0.77
C GLN A 159 18.77 -11.41 0.05
N GLN A 160 17.91 -10.45 -0.27
CA GLN A 160 18.29 -9.24 -0.97
C GLN A 160 18.70 -8.09 -0.02
N HIS A 161 18.66 -8.30 1.29
CA HIS A 161 18.97 -7.26 2.29
C HIS A 161 18.21 -5.94 2.02
N VAL A 162 16.90 -6.04 1.77
CA VAL A 162 16.02 -4.88 1.61
C VAL A 162 15.03 -4.79 2.76
N PRO A 163 14.63 -3.57 3.16
CA PRO A 163 13.59 -3.39 4.18
C PRO A 163 12.30 -4.10 3.78
N LEU A 164 11.66 -4.72 4.77
CA LEU A 164 10.36 -5.38 4.64
C LEU A 164 9.34 -4.74 5.56
N ILE A 165 8.18 -4.39 5.02
CA ILE A 165 6.98 -4.11 5.78
C ILE A 165 6.10 -5.36 5.71
N ASP A 166 6.01 -6.09 6.81
CA ASP A 166 5.18 -7.29 6.88
C ASP A 166 3.69 -6.91 6.99
N LEU A 167 3.17 -6.39 5.86
CA LEU A 167 1.81 -5.85 5.79
C LEU A 167 0.76 -6.94 6.00
N ALA A 168 1.02 -8.20 5.61
CA ALA A 168 0.16 -9.33 5.91
C ALA A 168 -0.04 -9.45 7.43
N ALA A 169 1.04 -9.62 8.18
CA ALA A 169 0.96 -9.77 9.63
C ALA A 169 0.38 -8.51 10.34
N LEU A 170 0.67 -7.32 9.82
CA LEU A 170 0.12 -6.07 10.37
C LEU A 170 -1.39 -5.97 10.15
N SER A 171 -1.86 -6.24 8.93
CA SER A 171 -3.28 -6.15 8.58
C SER A 171 -4.10 -7.30 9.18
N GLU A 172 -3.56 -8.53 9.23
CA GLU A 172 -4.19 -9.67 9.91
C GLU A 172 -4.48 -9.33 11.38
N ARG A 173 -3.45 -8.89 12.12
CA ARG A 173 -3.64 -8.50 13.54
C ARG A 173 -4.61 -7.33 13.72
N TRP A 174 -4.63 -6.40 12.78
CA TRP A 174 -5.53 -5.26 12.87
C TRP A 174 -6.98 -5.69 12.60
N ILE A 175 -7.25 -6.46 11.53
CA ILE A 175 -8.58 -6.97 11.18
C ILE A 175 -9.11 -7.92 12.25
N ASP A 176 -8.26 -8.80 12.80
CA ASP A 176 -8.66 -9.72 13.89
C ASP A 176 -9.21 -8.96 15.10
N ARG A 177 -8.55 -7.85 15.48
CA ARG A 177 -9.05 -6.99 16.56
C ARG A 177 -10.36 -6.28 16.25
N GLN A 178 -10.70 -6.04 14.99
CA GLN A 178 -12.00 -5.49 14.61
C GLN A 178 -13.11 -6.55 14.66
N GLY A 179 -12.74 -7.82 14.56
CA GLY A 179 -13.68 -8.95 14.49
C GLY A 179 -14.44 -9.01 13.17
N LEU A 180 -15.22 -10.08 13.00
CA LEU A 180 -15.97 -10.36 11.78
C LEU A 180 -16.90 -9.19 11.39
N GLU A 181 -17.75 -8.74 12.31
CA GLU A 181 -18.71 -7.67 11.99
C GLU A 181 -18.06 -6.29 11.94
N GLY A 182 -17.21 -5.95 12.91
CA GLY A 182 -16.57 -4.63 12.97
C GLY A 182 -15.63 -4.35 11.81
N SER A 183 -15.10 -5.39 11.14
CA SER A 183 -14.23 -5.24 9.99
C SER A 183 -14.96 -4.95 8.67
N ARG A 184 -16.27 -5.13 8.57
CA ARG A 184 -17.04 -4.92 7.33
C ARG A 184 -16.88 -3.51 6.76
N VAL A 185 -16.87 -2.48 7.59
CA VAL A 185 -16.79 -1.07 7.18
C VAL A 185 -15.48 -0.72 6.47
N TYR A 186 -14.46 -1.54 6.59
CA TYR A 186 -13.15 -1.34 5.96
C TYR A 186 -13.03 -1.97 4.57
N TYR A 187 -14.01 -2.79 4.20
CA TYR A 187 -14.12 -3.45 2.90
C TYR A 187 -15.39 -3.01 2.17
N LEU A 188 -15.67 -3.56 1.01
CA LEU A 188 -16.83 -3.13 0.23
C LEU A 188 -18.05 -4.01 0.55
N HIS A 189 -18.76 -3.64 1.59
CA HIS A 189 -19.98 -4.29 2.03
C HIS A 189 -21.11 -3.26 2.11
N TYR A 190 -21.90 -3.15 1.03
CA TYR A 190 -22.94 -2.13 0.88
C TYR A 190 -24.25 -2.76 0.41
N ALA A 191 -25.37 -2.28 0.94
CA ALA A 191 -26.68 -2.66 0.49
C ALA A 191 -27.04 -1.92 -0.79
N LYS A 192 -27.95 -2.52 -1.58
CA LYS A 192 -28.53 -1.86 -2.73
C LYS A 192 -29.24 -0.57 -2.33
N GLY A 193 -28.98 0.52 -3.06
CA GLY A 193 -29.68 1.78 -2.82
C GLY A 193 -29.04 2.72 -1.78
N GLU A 194 -27.84 2.42 -1.29
CA GLU A 194 -27.13 3.34 -0.39
C GLU A 194 -26.61 4.63 -1.07
N GLY A 195 -26.90 4.82 -2.35
CA GLY A 195 -26.56 6.05 -3.07
C GLY A 195 -25.08 6.27 -3.34
N LEU A 196 -24.28 5.20 -3.32
CA LEU A 196 -22.83 5.27 -3.54
C LEU A 196 -22.52 5.34 -5.04
N PRO A 197 -21.71 6.30 -5.50
CA PRO A 197 -21.45 6.52 -6.92
C PRO A 197 -20.89 5.29 -7.65
N GLY A 198 -20.04 4.51 -7.00
CA GLY A 198 -19.41 3.33 -7.60
C GLY A 198 -20.28 2.08 -7.61
N TYR A 199 -21.41 2.07 -6.88
CA TYR A 199 -22.20 0.86 -6.65
C TYR A 199 -23.71 1.17 -6.58
N THR A 200 -24.41 0.79 -7.62
CA THR A 200 -25.88 0.89 -7.69
C THR A 200 -26.58 -0.36 -7.11
N ASP A 201 -25.90 -1.49 -7.17
CA ASP A 201 -26.33 -2.77 -6.58
C ASP A 201 -25.58 -3.07 -5.29
N ALA A 202 -26.09 -4.05 -4.54
CA ALA A 202 -25.40 -4.54 -3.34
C ALA A 202 -24.02 -5.11 -3.71
N VAL A 203 -23.03 -4.88 -2.86
CA VAL A 203 -21.69 -5.42 -2.99
C VAL A 203 -21.26 -6.10 -1.69
N ASP A 204 -20.57 -7.24 -1.83
CA ASP A 204 -20.04 -8.05 -0.72
C ASP A 204 -18.62 -8.51 -1.13
N ASP A 205 -17.63 -7.66 -0.89
CA ASP A 205 -16.26 -7.86 -1.35
C ASP A 205 -15.29 -7.77 -0.17
N ASP A 206 -14.71 -8.90 0.19
CA ASP A 206 -13.75 -9.08 1.26
C ASP A 206 -12.28 -8.81 0.83
N THR A 207 -12.08 -8.28 -0.36
CA THR A 207 -10.74 -8.03 -0.92
C THR A 207 -10.40 -6.55 -1.04
N HIS A 208 -11.32 -5.77 -1.61
CA HIS A 208 -11.09 -4.36 -1.90
C HIS A 208 -11.58 -3.47 -0.75
N PHE A 209 -10.89 -2.37 -0.57
CA PHE A 209 -11.12 -1.48 0.57
C PHE A 209 -12.14 -0.39 0.27
N SER A 210 -12.95 -0.08 1.27
CA SER A 210 -13.58 1.24 1.38
C SER A 210 -12.50 2.32 1.57
N GLU A 211 -12.86 3.59 1.46
CA GLU A 211 -11.93 4.69 1.76
C GLU A 211 -11.37 4.58 3.18
N LEU A 212 -12.22 4.22 4.16
CA LEU A 212 -11.80 4.03 5.54
C LEU A 212 -10.77 2.90 5.67
N GLY A 213 -11.02 1.77 5.00
CA GLY A 213 -10.07 0.66 4.96
C GLY A 213 -8.74 1.03 4.32
N ALA A 214 -8.78 1.69 3.16
CA ALA A 214 -7.58 2.15 2.48
C ALA A 214 -6.73 3.09 3.35
N ARG A 215 -7.36 4.01 4.09
CA ARG A 215 -6.68 4.91 5.05
C ARG A 215 -5.99 4.13 6.17
N ARG A 216 -6.65 3.12 6.72
CA ARG A 216 -6.07 2.27 7.77
C ARG A 216 -4.89 1.44 7.28
N ILE A 217 -4.98 0.87 6.08
CA ILE A 217 -3.85 0.15 5.49
C ILE A 217 -2.68 1.12 5.19
N ALA A 218 -2.95 2.31 4.68
CA ALA A 218 -1.93 3.34 4.49
C ALA A 218 -1.21 3.71 5.81
N ASP A 219 -1.96 3.78 6.93
CA ASP A 219 -1.37 3.99 8.26
C ASP A 219 -0.43 2.86 8.68
N LEU A 220 -0.80 1.60 8.39
CA LEU A 220 0.06 0.44 8.68
C LEU A 220 1.35 0.50 7.84
N VAL A 221 1.24 0.85 6.56
CA VAL A 221 2.42 1.02 5.68
C VAL A 221 3.30 2.16 6.18
N ALA A 222 2.74 3.32 6.48
CA ALA A 222 3.48 4.46 7.00
C ALA A 222 4.16 4.16 8.34
N GLY A 223 3.46 3.45 9.24
CA GLY A 223 4.03 2.99 10.51
C GLY A 223 5.17 1.99 10.32
N GLY A 224 5.11 1.16 9.27
CA GLY A 224 6.21 0.28 8.87
C GLY A 224 7.41 1.06 8.32
N LEU A 225 7.17 2.02 7.42
CA LEU A 225 8.22 2.90 6.88
C LEU A 225 8.94 3.69 7.97
N ALA A 226 8.19 4.23 8.94
CA ALA A 226 8.75 5.00 10.05
C ALA A 226 9.73 4.21 10.92
N LYS A 227 9.72 2.89 10.84
CA LYS A 227 10.62 1.98 11.58
C LYS A 227 11.85 1.57 10.77
N THR A 228 11.98 2.02 9.53
CA THR A 228 13.15 1.76 8.68
C THR A 228 14.21 2.84 8.88
N ASP A 229 15.46 2.52 8.55
CA ASP A 229 16.57 3.48 8.51
C ASP A 229 16.61 4.28 7.20
N LEU A 230 15.59 4.17 6.36
CA LEU A 230 15.52 4.88 5.09
C LEU A 230 15.30 6.39 5.30
N PRO A 231 15.90 7.24 4.46
CA PRO A 231 15.68 8.70 4.54
C PRO A 231 14.21 9.12 4.52
N ILE A 232 13.37 8.38 3.77
CA ILE A 232 11.92 8.63 3.68
C ILE A 232 11.20 8.53 5.03
N ALA A 233 11.70 7.75 5.97
CA ALA A 233 11.11 7.61 7.30
C ALA A 233 11.03 8.95 8.07
N ARG A 234 11.95 9.88 7.78
CA ARG A 234 12.00 11.21 8.41
C ARG A 234 10.88 12.14 7.94
N HIS A 235 10.27 11.82 6.79
CA HIS A 235 9.16 12.58 6.19
C HIS A 235 7.78 12.11 6.67
N ILE A 236 7.73 11.05 7.48
CA ILE A 236 6.46 10.58 8.06
C ILE A 236 5.98 11.57 9.11
N VAL A 237 4.77 12.08 8.92
CA VAL A 237 4.13 13.01 9.85
C VAL A 237 3.77 12.27 11.14
N LYS A 238 4.24 12.76 12.29
CA LYS A 238 4.04 12.11 13.59
C LYS A 238 2.60 12.22 14.09
N ASN A 239 2.00 13.40 13.96
CA ASN A 239 0.65 13.70 14.42
C ASN A 239 -0.31 13.73 13.22
N ARG A 240 -0.56 12.57 12.66
CA ARG A 240 -1.54 12.45 11.58
C ARG A 240 -2.95 12.60 12.13
N PRO A 241 -3.85 13.30 11.40
CA PRO A 241 -5.27 13.32 11.77
C PRO A 241 -5.82 11.89 11.88
N ALA A 242 -6.78 11.67 12.78
CA ALA A 242 -7.43 10.38 12.86
C ALA A 242 -8.15 10.05 11.55
N LEU A 243 -7.69 9.02 10.84
CA LEU A 243 -8.25 8.60 9.56
C LEU A 243 -9.53 7.76 9.77
N THR A 244 -10.51 8.32 10.47
CA THR A 244 -11.76 7.63 10.81
C THR A 244 -12.96 8.10 10.01
N ARG A 245 -12.81 9.19 9.27
CA ARG A 245 -13.91 9.83 8.54
C ARG A 245 -14.04 9.22 7.15
N MET A 246 -15.26 8.82 6.81
CA MET A 246 -15.67 8.55 5.44
C MET A 246 -16.29 9.81 4.87
N THR A 247 -15.83 10.24 3.69
CA THR A 247 -16.45 11.35 2.97
C THR A 247 -17.23 10.81 1.78
N PRO A 248 -18.55 11.06 1.68
CA PRO A 248 -19.37 10.53 0.59
C PRO A 248 -18.93 10.95 -0.81
N ALA A 249 -18.10 11.97 -0.93
CA ALA A 249 -17.67 12.54 -2.21
C ALA A 249 -16.22 12.21 -2.60
N GLY A 250 -15.56 11.25 -1.93
CA GLY A 250 -14.14 10.99 -2.19
C GLY A 250 -13.27 12.24 -2.04
N GLY A 251 -13.57 13.07 -1.05
CA GLY A 251 -12.85 14.32 -0.79
C GLY A 251 -11.35 14.11 -0.57
N PRO A 252 -10.54 15.18 -0.51
CA PRO A 252 -9.09 15.08 -0.35
C PRO A 252 -8.74 14.16 0.82
N ALA A 253 -8.01 13.11 0.53
CA ALA A 253 -7.71 12.07 1.50
C ALA A 253 -6.98 12.57 2.76
N CYS A 254 -6.34 13.73 2.68
CA CYS A 254 -5.52 14.31 3.76
C CYS A 254 -6.21 15.43 4.54
N VAL A 255 -7.47 15.71 4.25
CA VAL A 255 -8.26 16.68 5.01
C VAL A 255 -8.97 15.93 6.14
N GLY A 256 -8.55 16.19 7.36
CA GLY A 256 -9.12 15.67 8.58
C GLY A 256 -10.00 16.69 9.26
#